data_4a8d387ce11b4cb5bad4b44485e6dd0d
#
_entry.id   4a8d387ce11b4cb5bad4b44485e6dd0d
#
_cell.length_a   1.000
_cell.length_b   1.000
_cell.length_c   1.000
_cell.angle_alpha   90.00
_cell.angle_beta   90.00
_cell.angle_gamma   90.00
#
_symmetry.space_group_name_H-M   'P 1'
#
loop_
_entity.id
_entity.type
_entity.pdbx_description
1 polymer ?
#
loop_
_entity_poly.entity_id
_entity_poly.type
_entity_poly.pdbx_seq_one_letter_code
_entity_poly.pdbx_strand_id
1 'polypeptide(L)'
;EGDLFALSPYLPTEFTIAAVRAPLPEPPGFAWFPRHETLPLEERVESAAAGADAFAAWLRGASAEASSVGVLGFSQGAMVSLLTMRRHPGLVDFAVALSGGAFPRPEPADAALASQRPPVFFGYGLDDMIVPQRMFEYTAGWLAESTDATVRAYPGLAHSISEDELGDIVAFLRARL
;
A
#
# COMPACT_ATOMS: atom_id res chain seq x y z
N GLU A 1 -0.03 -1.28 13.66
CA GLU A 1 -1.17 -0.36 13.53
C GLU A 1 -0.90 1.01 14.17
N GLY A 2 -0.23 1.04 15.32
CA GLY A 2 0.01 2.28 16.07
C GLY A 2 0.81 3.33 15.31
N ASP A 3 1.84 2.93 14.60
CA ASP A 3 2.76 3.83 13.90
C ASP A 3 2.04 4.66 12.82
N LEU A 4 1.27 4.01 11.94
CA LEU A 4 0.52 4.71 10.91
C LEU A 4 -0.71 5.43 11.45
N PHE A 5 -1.32 4.94 12.54
CA PHE A 5 -2.43 5.65 13.18
C PHE A 5 -2.02 7.03 13.70
N ALA A 6 -0.75 7.23 14.02
CA ALA A 6 -0.21 8.53 14.40
C ALA A 6 -0.32 9.60 13.29
N LEU A 7 -0.52 9.21 12.03
CA LEU A 7 -0.80 10.14 10.93
C LEU A 7 -2.24 10.64 10.92
N SER A 8 -3.17 9.97 11.61
CA SER A 8 -4.61 10.30 11.54
C SER A 8 -4.95 11.77 11.83
N PRO A 9 -4.28 12.49 12.75
CA PRO A 9 -4.57 13.90 12.99
C PRO A 9 -4.27 14.85 11.80
N TYR A 10 -3.46 14.39 10.85
CA TYR A 10 -3.07 15.17 9.66
C TYR A 10 -3.93 14.84 8.43
N LEU A 11 -4.67 13.73 8.47
CA LEU A 11 -5.50 13.30 7.34
C LEU A 11 -6.86 14.04 7.35
N PRO A 12 -7.55 14.15 6.20
CA PRO A 12 -8.86 14.78 6.14
C PRO A 12 -9.85 14.12 7.10
N THR A 13 -10.56 14.94 7.88
CA THR A 13 -11.48 14.49 8.95
C THR A 13 -12.77 13.87 8.42
N GLU A 14 -13.02 14.00 7.14
CA GLU A 14 -14.17 13.41 6.44
C GLU A 14 -14.05 11.90 6.30
N PHE A 15 -12.83 11.34 6.41
CA PHE A 15 -12.60 9.90 6.41
C PHE A 15 -12.77 9.28 7.79
N THR A 16 -13.44 8.16 7.87
CA THR A 16 -13.34 7.25 9.01
C THR A 16 -12.07 6.41 8.86
N ILE A 17 -11.18 6.48 9.84
CA ILE A 17 -9.86 5.80 9.79
C ILE A 17 -9.88 4.57 10.68
N ALA A 18 -9.54 3.42 10.11
CA ALA A 18 -9.33 2.18 10.83
C ALA A 18 -7.88 1.69 10.66
N ALA A 19 -7.15 1.57 11.77
CA ALA A 19 -5.79 1.04 11.76
C ALA A 19 -5.80 -0.47 11.99
N VAL A 20 -5.48 -1.22 10.94
CA VAL A 20 -5.56 -2.68 10.92
C VAL A 20 -4.26 -3.30 11.42
N ARG A 21 -4.37 -4.23 12.38
CA ARG A 21 -3.23 -5.00 12.85
C ARG A 21 -2.92 -6.13 11.88
N ALA A 22 -1.65 -6.24 11.48
CA ALA A 22 -1.17 -7.38 10.70
C ALA A 22 -1.32 -8.70 11.48
N PRO A 23 -1.59 -9.84 10.81
CA PRO A 23 -2.02 -11.07 11.48
C PRO A 23 -0.89 -11.85 12.16
N LEU A 24 0.37 -11.65 11.76
CA LEU A 24 1.49 -12.46 12.26
C LEU A 24 2.20 -11.74 13.40
N PRO A 25 2.30 -12.36 14.60
CA PRO A 25 3.15 -11.83 15.66
C PRO A 25 4.63 -11.82 15.23
N GLU A 26 5.26 -10.64 15.28
CA GLU A 26 6.68 -10.44 15.00
C GLU A 26 7.24 -9.42 16.01
N PRO A 27 7.71 -9.89 17.17
CA PRO A 27 8.14 -8.97 18.24
C PRO A 27 9.17 -7.95 17.76
N PRO A 28 9.02 -6.66 18.17
CA PRO A 28 8.06 -6.15 19.17
C PRO A 28 6.65 -5.84 18.63
N GLY A 29 6.31 -6.20 17.38
CA GLY A 29 5.05 -5.86 16.73
C GLY A 29 4.41 -7.02 15.97
N PHE A 30 3.89 -6.70 14.78
CA PHE A 30 3.18 -7.61 13.89
C PHE A 30 3.61 -7.41 12.44
N ALA A 31 3.53 -8.47 11.64
CA ALA A 31 3.86 -8.46 10.22
C ALA A 31 2.70 -9.00 9.36
N TRP A 32 2.60 -8.52 8.13
CA TRP A 32 1.65 -9.05 7.16
C TRP A 32 2.13 -10.36 6.54
N PHE A 33 3.45 -10.53 6.42
CA PHE A 33 4.13 -11.73 5.97
C PHE A 33 5.53 -11.79 6.59
N PRO A 34 6.16 -12.97 6.70
CA PRO A 34 7.48 -13.11 7.31
C PRO A 34 8.54 -12.28 6.61
N ARG A 35 9.40 -11.60 7.37
CA ARG A 35 10.50 -10.75 6.86
C ARG A 35 11.75 -11.52 6.45
N HIS A 36 11.68 -12.83 6.31
CA HIS A 36 12.86 -13.63 6.01
C HIS A 36 13.37 -13.35 4.59
N GLU A 37 14.41 -12.55 4.47
CA GLU A 37 15.13 -12.30 3.21
C GLU A 37 15.69 -13.58 2.58
N THR A 38 15.85 -14.63 3.38
CA THR A 38 16.34 -15.94 2.96
C THR A 38 15.27 -16.81 2.27
N LEU A 39 14.00 -16.45 2.34
CA LEU A 39 12.95 -17.19 1.67
C LEU A 39 12.97 -16.92 0.15
N PRO A 40 12.74 -17.94 -0.68
CA PRO A 40 12.53 -17.79 -2.11
C PRO A 40 11.44 -16.75 -2.40
N LEU A 41 11.56 -16.03 -3.52
CA LEU A 41 10.59 -15.01 -3.90
C LEU A 41 9.15 -15.56 -3.94
N GLU A 42 8.97 -16.77 -4.45
CA GLU A 42 7.65 -17.43 -4.54
C GLU A 42 7.01 -17.61 -3.17
N GLU A 43 7.74 -18.13 -2.19
CA GLU A 43 7.22 -18.32 -0.82
C GLU A 43 6.89 -16.98 -0.14
N ARG A 44 7.68 -15.95 -0.40
CA ARG A 44 7.42 -14.59 0.10
C ARG A 44 6.14 -14.02 -0.52
N VAL A 45 5.95 -14.19 -1.82
CA VAL A 45 4.75 -13.73 -2.52
C VAL A 45 3.52 -14.51 -2.06
N GLU A 46 3.61 -15.81 -1.87
CA GLU A 46 2.50 -16.62 -1.36
C GLU A 46 2.09 -16.21 0.07
N SER A 47 3.08 -15.98 0.95
CA SER A 47 2.81 -15.47 2.30
C SER A 47 2.18 -14.09 2.28
N ALA A 48 2.65 -13.19 1.41
CA ALA A 48 2.07 -11.87 1.23
C ALA A 48 0.65 -11.95 0.64
N ALA A 49 0.41 -12.89 -0.28
CA ALA A 49 -0.92 -13.13 -0.85
C ALA A 49 -1.92 -13.57 0.22
N ALA A 50 -1.52 -14.47 1.13
CA ALA A 50 -2.36 -14.85 2.27
C ALA A 50 -2.68 -13.65 3.18
N GLY A 51 -1.71 -12.77 3.42
CA GLY A 51 -1.91 -11.51 4.16
C GLY A 51 -2.88 -10.56 3.44
N ALA A 52 -2.73 -10.41 2.13
CA ALA A 52 -3.62 -9.59 1.31
C ALA A 52 -5.06 -10.14 1.27
N ASP A 53 -5.23 -11.46 1.16
CA ASP A 53 -6.54 -12.10 1.18
C ASP A 53 -7.22 -11.97 2.56
N ALA A 54 -6.47 -12.12 3.65
CA ALA A 54 -6.98 -11.89 5.01
C ALA A 54 -7.41 -10.42 5.21
N PHE A 55 -6.60 -9.46 4.72
CA PHE A 55 -6.94 -8.05 4.74
C PHE A 55 -8.19 -7.76 3.89
N ALA A 56 -8.29 -8.31 2.69
CA ALA A 56 -9.47 -8.17 1.83
C ALA A 56 -10.74 -8.73 2.48
N ALA A 57 -10.64 -9.86 3.18
CA ALA A 57 -11.77 -10.45 3.89
C ALA A 57 -12.26 -9.55 5.03
N TRP A 58 -11.33 -8.99 5.82
CA TRP A 58 -11.66 -8.01 6.85
C TRP A 58 -12.27 -6.74 6.26
N LEU A 59 -11.67 -6.22 5.19
CA LEU A 59 -12.09 -4.97 4.54
C LEU A 59 -13.53 -5.05 4.04
N ARG A 60 -13.94 -6.17 3.42
CA ARG A 60 -15.34 -6.39 2.98
C ARG A 60 -16.36 -6.25 4.10
N GLY A 61 -16.02 -6.74 5.30
CA GLY A 61 -16.88 -6.60 6.47
C GLY A 61 -16.87 -5.19 7.05
N ALA A 62 -15.68 -4.61 7.18
CA ALA A 62 -15.49 -3.30 7.81
C ALA A 62 -16.01 -2.13 6.97
N SER A 63 -16.06 -2.28 5.64
CA SER A 63 -16.48 -1.23 4.70
C SER A 63 -17.87 -1.47 4.07
N ALA A 64 -18.68 -2.37 4.60
CA ALA A 64 -19.96 -2.76 3.99
C ALA A 64 -20.93 -1.59 3.77
N GLU A 65 -20.85 -0.56 4.60
CA GLU A 65 -21.69 0.66 4.52
C GLU A 65 -20.93 1.88 3.98
N ALA A 66 -19.66 1.72 3.60
CA ALA A 66 -18.85 2.83 3.11
C ALA A 66 -19.21 3.15 1.65
N SER A 67 -19.32 4.44 1.34
CA SER A 67 -19.51 4.91 -0.04
C SER A 67 -18.24 4.85 -0.89
N SER A 68 -17.07 4.88 -0.24
CA SER A 68 -15.75 4.75 -0.87
C SER A 68 -14.76 4.16 0.12
N VAL A 69 -13.83 3.36 -0.37
CA VAL A 69 -12.84 2.63 0.41
C VAL A 69 -11.43 2.97 -0.07
N GLY A 70 -10.67 3.64 0.79
CA GLY A 70 -9.24 3.88 0.57
C GLY A 70 -8.37 3.01 1.46
N VAL A 71 -7.18 2.69 0.98
CA VAL A 71 -6.16 2.02 1.79
C VAL A 71 -4.87 2.86 1.82
N LEU A 72 -4.23 2.92 2.99
CA LEU A 72 -2.93 3.57 3.17
C LEU A 72 -1.99 2.57 3.82
N GLY A 73 -0.83 2.36 3.21
CA GLY A 73 0.19 1.46 3.73
C GLY A 73 1.60 2.02 3.58
N PHE A 74 2.45 1.71 4.56
CA PHE A 74 3.89 2.01 4.54
C PHE A 74 4.68 0.70 4.49
N SER A 75 5.76 0.66 3.70
CA SER A 75 6.67 -0.47 3.62
C SER A 75 5.93 -1.78 3.31
N GLN A 76 5.94 -2.76 4.20
CA GLN A 76 5.21 -4.01 4.07
C GLN A 76 3.69 -3.79 3.92
N GLY A 77 3.13 -2.78 4.61
CA GLY A 77 1.73 -2.39 4.47
C GLY A 77 1.40 -1.86 3.06
N ALA A 78 2.31 -1.12 2.42
CA ALA A 78 2.15 -0.68 1.04
C ALA A 78 2.14 -1.88 0.06
N MET A 79 3.04 -2.85 0.28
CA MET A 79 3.10 -4.08 -0.53
C MET A 79 1.80 -4.87 -0.46
N VAL A 80 1.23 -5.03 0.75
CA VAL A 80 -0.05 -5.72 0.95
C VAL A 80 -1.21 -4.92 0.37
N SER A 81 -1.23 -3.60 0.51
CA SER A 81 -2.26 -2.73 -0.08
C SER A 81 -2.30 -2.87 -1.60
N LEU A 82 -1.15 -2.78 -2.27
CA LEU A 82 -1.05 -2.96 -3.72
C LEU A 82 -1.43 -4.38 -4.14
N LEU A 83 -1.00 -5.41 -3.40
CA LEU A 83 -1.35 -6.79 -3.70
C LEU A 83 -2.85 -7.06 -3.49
N THR A 84 -3.48 -6.45 -2.49
CA THR A 84 -4.93 -6.51 -2.28
C THR A 84 -5.69 -5.93 -3.47
N MET A 85 -5.28 -4.78 -4.00
CA MET A 85 -5.89 -4.20 -5.20
C MET A 85 -5.75 -5.11 -6.42
N ARG A 86 -4.58 -5.73 -6.60
CA ARG A 86 -4.30 -6.64 -7.72
C ARG A 86 -5.13 -7.92 -7.67
N ARG A 87 -5.33 -8.46 -6.46
CA ARG A 87 -6.04 -9.74 -6.24
C ARG A 87 -7.55 -9.58 -6.14
N HIS A 88 -8.01 -8.39 -5.70
CA HIS A 88 -9.41 -8.09 -5.47
C HIS A 88 -9.80 -6.75 -6.12
N PRO A 89 -9.76 -6.65 -7.46
CA PRO A 89 -10.14 -5.42 -8.18
C PRO A 89 -11.56 -4.97 -7.81
N GLY A 90 -11.72 -3.67 -7.60
CA GLY A 90 -13.01 -3.07 -7.21
C GLY A 90 -13.34 -3.16 -5.71
N LEU A 91 -12.46 -3.77 -4.88
CA LEU A 91 -12.61 -3.74 -3.41
C LEU A 91 -12.08 -2.44 -2.80
N VAL A 92 -11.12 -1.80 -3.47
CA VAL A 92 -10.46 -0.57 -3.03
C VAL A 92 -10.60 0.46 -4.13
N ASP A 93 -11.16 1.63 -3.82
CA ASP A 93 -11.38 2.70 -4.78
C ASP A 93 -10.13 3.54 -5.03
N PHE A 94 -9.26 3.69 -4.02
CA PHE A 94 -7.97 4.38 -4.15
C PHE A 94 -6.94 3.87 -3.13
N ALA A 95 -5.66 4.06 -3.41
CA ALA A 95 -4.61 3.67 -2.48
C ALA A 95 -3.53 4.74 -2.31
N VAL A 96 -2.92 4.74 -1.11
CA VAL A 96 -1.68 5.45 -0.79
C VAL A 96 -0.65 4.40 -0.40
N ALA A 97 0.36 4.20 -1.24
CA ALA A 97 1.44 3.25 -1.04
C ALA A 97 2.76 4.00 -0.79
N LEU A 98 3.37 3.82 0.38
CA LEU A 98 4.55 4.57 0.82
C LEU A 98 5.72 3.63 1.08
N SER A 99 6.87 3.91 0.48
CA SER A 99 8.14 3.19 0.70
C SER A 99 8.02 1.66 0.68
N GLY A 100 7.13 1.14 -0.16
CA GLY A 100 6.94 -0.29 -0.41
C GLY A 100 6.59 -0.51 -1.87
N GLY A 101 6.72 -1.71 -2.40
CA GLY A 101 6.57 -1.94 -3.82
C GLY A 101 5.70 -3.13 -4.20
N ALA A 102 5.26 -3.16 -5.46
CA ALA A 102 4.57 -4.30 -6.03
C ALA A 102 5.52 -5.49 -6.21
N PHE A 103 5.03 -6.69 -5.96
CA PHE A 103 5.78 -7.91 -6.28
C PHE A 103 5.92 -8.07 -7.79
N PRO A 104 7.12 -8.39 -8.31
CA PRO A 104 7.39 -8.54 -9.73
C PRO A 104 6.91 -9.91 -10.26
N ARG A 105 5.64 -10.21 -10.02
CA ARG A 105 4.96 -11.41 -10.47
C ARG A 105 3.56 -11.04 -10.94
N PRO A 106 3.08 -11.56 -12.09
CA PRO A 106 1.70 -11.35 -12.52
C PRO A 106 0.70 -11.93 -11.52
N GLU A 107 -0.41 -11.22 -11.31
CA GLU A 107 -1.57 -11.72 -10.58
C GLU A 107 -2.73 -11.97 -11.57
N PRO A 108 -3.57 -12.99 -11.33
CA PRO A 108 -4.63 -13.37 -12.29
C PRO A 108 -5.61 -12.24 -12.63
N ALA A 109 -5.82 -11.29 -11.72
CA ALA A 109 -6.76 -10.20 -11.90
C ALA A 109 -6.12 -8.87 -12.33
N ASP A 110 -4.83 -8.84 -12.68
CA ASP A 110 -4.13 -7.62 -13.12
C ASP A 110 -4.83 -6.94 -14.31
N ALA A 111 -5.35 -7.71 -15.27
CA ALA A 111 -6.07 -7.15 -16.41
C ALA A 111 -7.38 -6.44 -16.00
N ALA A 112 -8.08 -6.96 -14.98
CA ALA A 112 -9.27 -6.32 -14.45
C ALA A 112 -8.94 -5.03 -13.71
N LEU A 113 -7.86 -5.01 -12.92
CA LEU A 113 -7.35 -3.79 -12.28
C LEU A 113 -6.96 -2.73 -13.32
N ALA A 114 -6.22 -3.13 -14.35
CA ALA A 114 -5.77 -2.22 -15.41
C ALA A 114 -6.94 -1.62 -16.22
N SER A 115 -8.07 -2.32 -16.33
CA SER A 115 -9.28 -1.78 -16.96
C SER A 115 -10.01 -0.76 -16.09
N GLN A 116 -9.93 -0.88 -14.77
CA GLN A 116 -10.55 0.03 -13.79
C GLN A 116 -9.72 1.30 -13.55
N ARG A 117 -8.38 1.18 -13.63
CA ARG A 117 -7.41 2.24 -13.37
C ARG A 117 -7.70 3.04 -12.10
N PRO A 118 -7.78 2.41 -10.92
CA PRO A 118 -8.03 3.13 -9.67
C PRO A 118 -6.93 4.14 -9.38
N PRO A 119 -7.23 5.30 -8.76
CA PRO A 119 -6.23 6.27 -8.34
C PRO A 119 -5.27 5.69 -7.31
N VAL A 120 -3.96 5.87 -7.51
CA VAL A 120 -2.92 5.43 -6.56
C VAL A 120 -1.91 6.55 -6.36
N PHE A 121 -1.68 6.95 -5.12
CA PHE A 121 -0.51 7.71 -4.73
C PHE A 121 0.62 6.76 -4.35
N PHE A 122 1.79 6.95 -4.96
CA PHE A 122 2.98 6.17 -4.66
C PHE A 122 4.13 7.09 -4.32
N GLY A 123 4.55 7.08 -3.03
CA GLY A 123 5.64 7.90 -2.50
C GLY A 123 6.80 7.06 -2.01
N TYR A 124 8.05 7.52 -2.23
CA TYR A 124 9.23 6.86 -1.71
C TYR A 124 10.44 7.80 -1.62
N GLY A 125 11.34 7.48 -0.68
CA GLY A 125 12.61 8.18 -0.51
C GLY A 125 13.67 7.72 -1.51
N LEU A 126 14.45 8.68 -2.06
CA LEU A 126 15.60 8.35 -2.91
C LEU A 126 16.79 7.81 -2.11
N ASP A 127 16.85 8.08 -0.80
CA ASP A 127 17.90 7.62 0.11
C ASP A 127 17.43 6.41 0.96
N ASP A 128 16.34 5.74 0.52
CA ASP A 128 15.85 4.52 1.16
C ASP A 128 16.84 3.36 0.96
N MET A 129 17.44 2.90 2.06
CA MET A 129 18.40 1.79 2.08
C MET A 129 17.76 0.45 2.48
N ILE A 130 16.47 0.45 2.80
CA ILE A 130 15.72 -0.76 3.22
C ILE A 130 15.08 -1.42 2.00
N VAL A 131 14.40 -0.61 1.16
CA VAL A 131 13.77 -1.10 -0.06
C VAL A 131 14.65 -0.73 -1.26
N PRO A 132 15.09 -1.71 -2.06
CA PRO A 132 15.94 -1.42 -3.21
C PRO A 132 15.27 -0.49 -4.23
N GLN A 133 15.98 0.51 -4.75
CA GLN A 133 15.47 1.48 -5.73
C GLN A 133 14.83 0.81 -6.97
N ARG A 134 15.42 -0.30 -7.44
CA ARG A 134 14.83 -1.09 -8.54
C ARG A 134 13.39 -1.58 -8.28
N MET A 135 13.02 -1.76 -7.01
CA MET A 135 11.63 -2.13 -6.66
C MET A 135 10.70 -0.93 -6.82
N PHE A 136 11.14 0.27 -6.47
CA PHE A 136 10.37 1.49 -6.69
C PHE A 136 10.19 1.78 -8.18
N GLU A 137 11.26 1.65 -8.97
CA GLU A 137 11.23 1.81 -10.43
C GLU A 137 10.27 0.81 -11.08
N TYR A 138 10.36 -0.47 -10.72
CA TYR A 138 9.42 -1.49 -11.18
C TYR A 138 7.97 -1.14 -10.81
N THR A 139 7.75 -0.74 -9.56
CA THR A 139 6.40 -0.40 -9.06
C THR A 139 5.83 0.81 -9.79
N ALA A 140 6.61 1.86 -10.00
CA ALA A 140 6.20 3.05 -10.73
C ALA A 140 5.81 2.72 -12.18
N GLY A 141 6.60 1.88 -12.87
CA GLY A 141 6.30 1.41 -14.22
C GLY A 141 5.00 0.60 -14.27
N TRP A 142 4.85 -0.38 -13.37
CA TRP A 142 3.63 -1.18 -13.29
C TRP A 142 2.38 -0.33 -12.97
N LEU A 143 2.49 0.61 -12.04
CA LEU A 143 1.40 1.52 -11.68
C LEU A 143 0.96 2.39 -12.86
N ALA A 144 1.91 2.92 -13.64
CA ALA A 144 1.61 3.74 -14.81
C ALA A 144 0.79 2.98 -15.87
N GLU A 145 1.02 1.69 -16.01
CA GLU A 145 0.29 0.82 -16.94
C GLU A 145 -1.10 0.43 -16.39
N SER A 146 -1.21 0.21 -15.08
CA SER A 146 -2.36 -0.47 -14.46
C SER A 146 -3.32 0.45 -13.70
N THR A 147 -2.92 1.70 -13.40
CA THR A 147 -3.67 2.59 -12.50
C THR A 147 -3.63 4.04 -12.97
N ASP A 148 -4.39 4.93 -12.32
CA ASP A 148 -4.22 6.38 -12.41
C ASP A 148 -3.25 6.82 -11.30
N ALA A 149 -1.95 6.66 -11.56
CA ALA A 149 -0.91 6.84 -10.56
C ALA A 149 -0.38 8.27 -10.46
N THR A 150 -0.26 8.74 -9.21
CA THR A 150 0.56 9.90 -8.84
C THR A 150 1.82 9.37 -8.15
N VAL A 151 2.98 9.45 -8.83
CA VAL A 151 4.27 8.97 -8.30
C VAL A 151 5.09 10.15 -7.81
N ARG A 152 5.67 10.05 -6.62
CA ARG A 152 6.55 11.05 -6.01
C ARG A 152 7.81 10.39 -5.44
N ALA A 153 8.95 10.90 -5.84
CA ALA A 153 10.26 10.52 -5.29
C ALA A 153 10.83 11.70 -4.51
N TYR A 154 11.24 11.46 -3.26
CA TYR A 154 11.67 12.51 -2.34
C TYR A 154 13.19 12.43 -2.13
N PRO A 155 13.97 13.42 -2.62
CA PRO A 155 15.40 13.51 -2.37
C PRO A 155 15.70 13.69 -0.88
N GLY A 156 16.72 13.02 -0.37
CA GLY A 156 17.13 13.11 1.05
C GLY A 156 16.25 12.33 2.02
N LEU A 157 15.16 11.72 1.53
CA LEU A 157 14.27 10.91 2.36
C LEU A 157 14.77 9.45 2.40
N ALA A 158 15.01 8.95 3.60
CA ALA A 158 15.30 7.55 3.87
C ALA A 158 13.98 6.73 3.97
N HIS A 159 14.01 5.56 4.62
CA HIS A 159 12.83 4.72 4.85
C HIS A 159 11.90 5.31 5.92
N SER A 160 11.25 6.41 5.59
CA SER A 160 10.33 7.15 6.48
C SER A 160 9.33 7.98 5.67
N ILE A 161 8.50 8.76 6.35
CA ILE A 161 7.53 9.69 5.75
C ILE A 161 7.95 11.11 6.13
N SER A 162 8.09 12.01 5.14
CA SER A 162 8.42 13.42 5.37
C SER A 162 7.15 14.28 5.47
N GLU A 163 7.34 15.53 5.94
CA GLU A 163 6.25 16.53 5.96
C GLU A 163 5.79 16.88 4.54
N ASP A 164 6.71 16.97 3.57
CA ASP A 164 6.38 17.23 2.17
C ASP A 164 5.54 16.08 1.58
N GLU A 165 5.95 14.82 1.82
CA GLU A 165 5.20 13.64 1.41
C GLU A 165 3.82 13.61 2.07
N LEU A 166 3.72 13.94 3.35
CA LEU A 166 2.44 14.02 4.05
C LEU A 166 1.52 15.10 3.45
N GLY A 167 2.08 16.25 3.06
CA GLY A 167 1.36 17.30 2.34
C GLY A 167 0.77 16.80 1.01
N ASP A 168 1.57 16.08 0.22
CA ASP A 168 1.14 15.50 -1.05
C ASP A 168 0.05 14.41 -0.84
N ILE A 169 0.19 13.58 0.20
CA ILE A 169 -0.83 12.59 0.60
C ILE A 169 -2.16 13.27 0.92
N VAL A 170 -2.13 14.32 1.73
CA VAL A 170 -3.34 15.08 2.10
C VAL A 170 -4.00 15.69 0.87
N ALA A 171 -3.22 16.25 -0.06
CA ALA A 171 -3.72 16.79 -1.31
C ALA A 171 -4.36 15.69 -2.18
N PHE A 172 -3.71 14.53 -2.28
CA PHE A 172 -4.25 13.37 -2.99
C PHE A 172 -5.57 12.89 -2.38
N LEU A 173 -5.65 12.77 -1.06
CA LEU A 173 -6.86 12.33 -0.36
C LEU A 173 -8.02 13.31 -0.49
N ARG A 174 -7.76 14.62 -0.39
CA ARG A 174 -8.80 15.65 -0.56
C ARG A 174 -9.45 15.64 -1.96
N ALA A 175 -8.71 15.22 -2.96
CA ALA A 175 -9.26 15.05 -4.32
C ALA A 175 -10.16 13.80 -4.45
N ARG A 176 -10.39 13.04 -3.38
CA ARG A 176 -11.25 11.85 -3.30
C ARG A 176 -12.50 12.06 -2.41
N LEU A 177 -12.66 13.25 -1.88
CA LEU A 177 -13.86 13.70 -1.18
C LEU A 177 -14.86 14.31 -2.16
#